data_597ae031e360fe0d216be03af572f4ef
#
_entry.id   597ae031e360fe0d216be03af572f4ef
#
_cell.length_a   1.000
_cell.length_b   1.000
_cell.length_c   1.000
_cell.angle_alpha   90.00
_cell.angle_beta   90.00
_cell.angle_gamma   90.00
#
_symmetry.space_group_name_H-M   'P 1'
#
loop_
_entity.id
_entity.type
_entity.pdbx_description
1 polymer ?
#
loop_
_entity_poly.entity_id
_entity_poly.type
_entity_poly.pdbx_seq_one_letter_code
_entity_poly.pdbx_strand_id
1 'polypeptide(L)'
;DKNYEILTNMVNLISSYENVDIICNTNVLDVVQEKHGWRLMCEDNMFSDSVLETNAETVIIATGRSGSKWTRQVCDKLGIDMKSNRVDIGVRVEIPAAVFEHITSKVYESKIVYRTKKYQDKVRTFCMNPKGAVVSENTNGIVTVNGHSFEDEDKKTDNTNFALLVSKHFSEPFKDSNGYGESIARLSNMLGEGVIVQRFGDLERGRRSTVERMQESRTVPTLKATPGDLSLVLPKRILDGIMEMIYALDKIAPGMANDDTLLYGVEVKFYN
;
A
#
# COMPACT_ATOMS: atom_id res chain seq x y z
N ASP A 1 -4.42 -17.48 -12.86
CA ASP A 1 -4.28 -16.75 -11.61
C ASP A 1 -5.51 -17.01 -10.76
N LYS A 2 -5.32 -17.66 -9.59
CA LYS A 2 -6.44 -18.06 -8.70
C LYS A 2 -7.29 -16.86 -8.24
N ASN A 3 -6.70 -15.70 -8.06
CA ASN A 3 -7.46 -14.52 -7.67
C ASN A 3 -8.46 -14.10 -8.75
N TYR A 4 -8.07 -14.20 -10.02
CA TYR A 4 -8.96 -13.92 -11.13
C TYR A 4 -10.10 -14.94 -11.21
N GLU A 5 -9.78 -16.22 -11.03
CA GLU A 5 -10.78 -17.31 -11.02
C GLU A 5 -11.78 -17.11 -9.86
N ILE A 6 -11.30 -16.83 -8.65
CA ILE A 6 -12.16 -16.57 -7.48
C ILE A 6 -13.08 -15.38 -7.75
N LEU A 7 -12.54 -14.26 -8.23
CA LEU A 7 -13.34 -13.08 -8.54
C LEU A 7 -14.40 -13.38 -9.61
N THR A 8 -14.02 -14.08 -10.67
CA THR A 8 -14.94 -14.49 -11.74
C THR A 8 -16.06 -15.36 -11.20
N ASN A 9 -15.74 -16.34 -10.35
CA ASN A 9 -16.75 -17.20 -9.74
C ASN A 9 -17.70 -16.43 -8.83
N MET A 10 -17.19 -15.45 -8.07
CA MET A 10 -18.03 -14.59 -7.23
C MET A 10 -18.96 -13.72 -8.09
N VAL A 11 -18.47 -13.11 -9.16
CA VAL A 11 -19.29 -12.30 -10.08
C VAL A 11 -20.37 -13.17 -10.74
N ASN A 12 -20.00 -14.36 -11.25
CA ASN A 12 -20.94 -15.29 -11.87
C ASN A 12 -22.03 -15.74 -10.88
N LEU A 13 -21.66 -16.01 -9.61
CA LEU A 13 -22.62 -16.37 -8.57
C LEU A 13 -23.60 -15.21 -8.31
N ILE A 14 -23.11 -14.00 -8.14
CA ILE A 14 -23.97 -12.83 -7.89
C ILE A 14 -24.89 -12.57 -9.08
N SER A 15 -24.37 -12.65 -10.30
CA SER A 15 -25.15 -12.46 -11.54
C SER A 15 -26.18 -13.57 -11.79
N SER A 16 -26.10 -14.69 -11.10
CA SER A 16 -27.10 -15.77 -11.21
C SER A 16 -28.40 -15.51 -10.43
N TYR A 17 -28.43 -14.49 -9.58
CA TYR A 17 -29.63 -14.11 -8.86
C TYR A 17 -30.49 -13.16 -9.69
N GLU A 18 -31.76 -13.53 -9.93
CA GLU A 18 -32.70 -12.75 -10.75
C GLU A 18 -33.04 -11.36 -10.16
N ASN A 19 -32.81 -11.15 -8.89
CA ASN A 19 -33.09 -9.91 -8.17
C ASN A 19 -31.84 -9.03 -7.95
N VAL A 20 -30.75 -9.31 -8.66
CA VAL A 20 -29.50 -8.56 -8.57
C VAL A 20 -29.07 -8.04 -9.95
N ASP A 21 -28.90 -6.74 -10.05
CA ASP A 21 -28.36 -6.07 -11.22
C ASP A 21 -26.95 -5.56 -10.95
N ILE A 22 -25.98 -5.93 -11.80
CA ILE A 22 -24.60 -5.41 -11.76
C ILE A 22 -24.48 -4.41 -12.91
N ILE A 23 -24.38 -3.13 -12.57
CA ILE A 23 -24.22 -2.07 -13.56
C ILE A 23 -22.75 -1.65 -13.58
N CYS A 24 -22.05 -2.00 -14.67
CA CYS A 24 -20.65 -1.65 -14.89
C CYS A 24 -20.51 -0.32 -15.63
N ASN A 25 -19.26 0.21 -15.65
CA ASN A 25 -18.92 1.46 -16.36
C ASN A 25 -19.77 2.69 -15.95
N THR A 26 -20.29 2.66 -14.74
CA THR A 26 -21.18 3.69 -14.23
C THR A 26 -20.60 4.33 -12.99
N ASN A 27 -20.42 5.64 -13.01
CA ASN A 27 -20.00 6.42 -11.85
C ASN A 27 -21.21 6.95 -11.12
N VAL A 28 -21.25 6.77 -9.79
CA VAL A 28 -22.21 7.50 -8.94
C VAL A 28 -21.63 8.88 -8.67
N LEU A 29 -22.26 9.90 -9.23
CA LEU A 29 -21.84 11.29 -9.09
C LEU A 29 -22.29 11.86 -7.74
N ASP A 30 -23.51 11.53 -7.33
CA ASP A 30 -24.11 12.10 -6.14
C ASP A 30 -25.10 11.14 -5.47
N VAL A 31 -25.27 11.32 -4.15
CA VAL A 31 -26.23 10.60 -3.31
C VAL A 31 -27.03 11.64 -2.54
N VAL A 32 -28.33 11.68 -2.77
CA VAL A 32 -29.26 12.68 -2.18
C VAL A 32 -30.23 11.95 -1.29
N GLN A 33 -30.37 12.43 -0.04
CA GLN A 33 -31.39 11.92 0.87
C GLN A 33 -32.74 12.51 0.50
N GLU A 34 -33.75 11.66 0.38
CA GLU A 34 -35.14 12.04 0.13
C GLU A 34 -36.05 11.67 1.30
N LYS A 35 -37.33 12.02 1.21
CA LYS A 35 -38.27 11.72 2.29
C LYS A 35 -38.42 10.23 2.60
N HIS A 36 -38.26 9.37 1.58
CA HIS A 36 -38.40 7.94 1.68
C HIS A 36 -37.25 7.24 0.91
N GLY A 37 -36.05 7.30 1.49
CA GLY A 37 -34.87 6.63 0.91
C GLY A 37 -33.85 7.60 0.28
N TRP A 38 -33.23 7.18 -0.80
CA TRP A 38 -32.10 7.84 -1.42
C TRP A 38 -32.25 7.89 -2.93
N ARG A 39 -31.86 9.00 -3.53
CA ARG A 39 -31.73 9.15 -4.97
C ARG A 39 -30.22 9.21 -5.32
N LEU A 40 -29.83 8.37 -6.27
CA LEU A 40 -28.48 8.32 -6.80
C LEU A 40 -28.49 8.93 -8.20
N MET A 41 -27.52 9.82 -8.44
CA MET A 41 -27.23 10.36 -9.76
C MET A 41 -26.01 9.63 -10.32
N CYS A 42 -26.20 8.99 -11.46
CA CYS A 42 -25.17 8.14 -12.07
C CYS A 42 -24.84 8.64 -13.47
N GLU A 43 -23.60 8.52 -13.87
CA GLU A 43 -23.09 8.83 -15.22
C GLU A 43 -22.59 7.54 -15.86
N ASP A 44 -23.05 7.27 -17.07
CA ASP A 44 -22.53 6.18 -17.87
C ASP A 44 -21.24 6.63 -18.55
N ASN A 45 -20.12 5.99 -18.24
CA ASN A 45 -18.80 6.32 -18.83
C ASN A 45 -18.66 5.92 -20.32
N MET A 46 -19.61 5.16 -20.83
CA MET A 46 -19.64 4.77 -22.26
C MET A 46 -20.40 5.77 -23.14
N PHE A 47 -21.34 6.50 -22.55
CA PHE A 47 -22.20 7.47 -23.25
C PHE A 47 -22.21 8.78 -22.46
N SER A 48 -21.31 9.69 -22.81
CA SER A 48 -20.91 10.88 -22.04
C SER A 48 -22.01 11.91 -21.70
N ASP A 49 -23.25 11.71 -22.10
CA ASP A 49 -24.35 12.66 -21.88
C ASP A 49 -25.59 12.06 -21.18
N SER A 50 -25.54 10.82 -20.71
CA SER A 50 -26.66 10.18 -20.05
C SER A 50 -26.51 10.16 -18.53
N VAL A 51 -27.15 11.06 -17.82
CA VAL A 51 -27.33 10.96 -16.38
C VAL A 51 -28.50 10.03 -16.09
N LEU A 52 -28.20 8.92 -15.42
CA LEU A 52 -29.20 7.96 -14.94
C LEU A 52 -29.53 8.29 -13.49
N GLU A 53 -30.82 8.40 -13.18
CA GLU A 53 -31.28 8.51 -11.80
C GLU A 53 -31.85 7.18 -11.33
N THR A 54 -31.50 6.75 -10.14
CA THR A 54 -32.10 5.57 -9.51
C THR A 54 -32.42 5.85 -8.04
N ASN A 55 -33.45 5.20 -7.52
CA ASN A 55 -33.88 5.35 -6.14
C ASN A 55 -33.63 4.05 -5.36
N ALA A 56 -33.27 4.17 -4.10
CA ALA A 56 -33.05 3.04 -3.21
C ALA A 56 -33.52 3.37 -1.78
N GLU A 57 -34.06 2.40 -1.08
CA GLU A 57 -34.35 2.53 0.35
C GLU A 57 -33.07 2.60 1.20
N THR A 58 -32.07 1.87 0.78
CA THR A 58 -30.78 1.79 1.48
C THR A 58 -29.62 1.87 0.48
N VAL A 59 -28.57 2.61 0.82
CA VAL A 59 -27.35 2.73 0.04
C VAL A 59 -26.16 2.26 0.88
N ILE A 60 -25.35 1.38 0.31
CA ILE A 60 -24.09 0.92 0.90
C ILE A 60 -22.96 1.48 0.05
N ILE A 61 -22.11 2.34 0.65
CA ILE A 61 -20.93 2.90 0.00
C ILE A 61 -19.73 2.01 0.29
N ALA A 62 -19.22 1.31 -0.74
CA ALA A 62 -18.11 0.39 -0.63
C ALA A 62 -17.04 0.65 -1.72
N THR A 63 -16.67 1.92 -1.91
CA THR A 63 -15.84 2.40 -3.02
C THR A 63 -14.35 2.16 -2.86
N GLY A 64 -13.92 1.59 -1.73
CA GLY A 64 -12.53 1.31 -1.44
C GLY A 64 -11.64 2.57 -1.38
N ARG A 65 -10.33 2.38 -1.53
CA ARG A 65 -9.35 3.48 -1.42
C ARG A 65 -9.46 4.51 -2.53
N SER A 66 -9.73 4.08 -3.74
CA SER A 66 -9.85 4.97 -4.90
C SER A 66 -11.05 5.92 -4.81
N GLY A 67 -12.13 5.51 -4.15
CA GLY A 67 -13.32 6.33 -3.92
C GLY A 67 -13.29 7.18 -2.66
N SER A 68 -12.22 7.17 -1.87
CA SER A 68 -12.17 7.85 -0.56
C SER A 68 -12.46 9.36 -0.62
N LYS A 69 -11.99 10.04 -1.68
CA LYS A 69 -12.26 11.48 -1.88
C LYS A 69 -13.73 11.75 -2.16
N TRP A 70 -14.33 10.94 -3.04
CA TRP A 70 -15.76 11.03 -3.33
C TRP A 70 -16.60 10.70 -2.08
N THR A 71 -16.28 9.66 -1.35
CA THR A 71 -16.94 9.31 -0.08
C THR A 71 -16.90 10.47 0.91
N ARG A 72 -15.75 11.15 1.04
CA ARG A 72 -15.66 12.34 1.89
C ARG A 72 -16.61 13.45 1.45
N GLN A 73 -16.66 13.76 0.15
CA GLN A 73 -17.58 14.78 -0.39
C GLN A 73 -19.03 14.44 -0.09
N VAL A 74 -19.42 13.16 -0.25
CA VAL A 74 -20.78 12.70 0.08
C VAL A 74 -21.07 12.85 1.58
N CYS A 75 -20.14 12.44 2.45
CA CYS A 75 -20.28 12.57 3.89
C CYS A 75 -20.41 14.04 4.31
N ASP A 76 -19.54 14.92 3.80
CA ASP A 76 -19.58 16.37 4.10
C ASP A 76 -20.93 16.98 3.68
N LYS A 77 -21.43 16.61 2.48
CA LYS A 77 -22.74 17.06 1.97
C LYS A 77 -23.91 16.58 2.83
N LEU A 78 -23.83 15.37 3.33
CA LEU A 78 -24.87 14.76 4.18
C LEU A 78 -24.75 15.15 5.67
N GLY A 79 -23.76 15.96 6.03
CA GLY A 79 -23.51 16.35 7.42
C GLY A 79 -23.03 15.19 8.30
N ILE A 80 -22.38 14.17 7.72
CA ILE A 80 -21.82 13.03 8.42
C ILE A 80 -20.39 13.37 8.88
N ASP A 81 -20.18 13.40 10.17
CA ASP A 81 -18.86 13.66 10.75
C ASP A 81 -17.87 12.54 10.42
N MET A 82 -16.79 12.90 9.75
CA MET A 82 -15.68 11.99 9.47
C MET A 82 -14.49 12.27 10.36
N LYS A 83 -13.90 11.22 10.92
CA LYS A 83 -12.65 11.31 11.65
C LYS A 83 -11.48 10.88 10.79
N SER A 84 -10.38 11.66 10.84
CA SER A 84 -9.14 11.25 10.18
C SER A 84 -8.57 10.01 10.84
N ASN A 85 -8.37 8.96 10.06
CA ASN A 85 -7.70 7.75 10.51
C ASN A 85 -6.18 7.91 10.46
N ARG A 86 -5.45 6.95 11.05
CA ARG A 86 -4.01 6.87 10.90
C ARG A 86 -3.63 6.58 9.44
N VAL A 87 -2.42 6.96 9.07
CA VAL A 87 -1.75 6.50 7.87
C VAL A 87 -0.48 5.77 8.25
N ASP A 88 -0.20 4.66 7.61
CA ASP A 88 1.04 3.92 7.77
C ASP A 88 1.91 4.17 6.53
N ILE A 89 3.13 4.65 6.74
CA ILE A 89 4.06 5.03 5.67
C ILE A 89 5.39 4.35 5.91
N GLY A 90 5.98 3.82 4.86
CA GLY A 90 7.29 3.20 4.96
C GLY A 90 7.84 2.66 3.65
N VAL A 91 8.53 1.56 3.76
CA VAL A 91 9.22 0.90 2.66
C VAL A 91 8.85 -0.58 2.60
N ARG A 92 8.98 -1.17 1.43
CA ARG A 92 9.06 -2.62 1.29
C ARG A 92 10.51 -3.05 1.38
N VAL A 93 10.80 -3.98 2.26
CA VAL A 93 12.12 -4.59 2.42
C VAL A 93 12.17 -5.87 1.60
N GLU A 94 13.30 -6.12 0.95
CA GLU A 94 13.59 -7.38 0.29
C GLU A 94 14.97 -7.87 0.74
N ILE A 95 15.04 -9.12 1.17
CA ILE A 95 16.23 -9.79 1.72
C ILE A 95 16.30 -11.23 1.24
N PRO A 96 17.47 -11.88 1.27
CA PRO A 96 17.54 -13.32 1.03
C PRO A 96 16.65 -14.09 1.99
N ALA A 97 15.89 -15.06 1.49
CA ALA A 97 14.92 -15.83 2.28
C ALA A 97 15.54 -16.49 3.52
N ALA A 98 16.79 -16.93 3.41
CA ALA A 98 17.55 -17.56 4.50
C ALA A 98 17.63 -16.71 5.78
N VAL A 99 17.62 -15.35 5.65
CA VAL A 99 17.69 -14.43 6.81
C VAL A 99 16.48 -14.59 7.74
N PHE A 100 15.28 -14.81 7.19
CA PHE A 100 14.05 -14.95 7.96
C PHE A 100 13.49 -16.38 8.02
N GLU A 101 14.15 -17.36 7.39
CA GLU A 101 13.63 -18.73 7.25
C GLU A 101 13.30 -19.39 8.60
N HIS A 102 14.11 -19.17 9.64
CA HIS A 102 13.88 -19.69 10.98
C HIS A 102 12.58 -19.18 11.64
N ILE A 103 12.03 -18.04 11.16
CA ILE A 103 10.75 -17.46 11.56
C ILE A 103 9.65 -17.91 10.58
N THR A 104 9.89 -17.72 9.27
CA THR A 104 8.85 -17.95 8.24
C THR A 104 8.50 -19.43 8.05
N SER A 105 9.41 -20.35 8.42
CA SER A 105 9.10 -21.78 8.46
C SER A 105 8.09 -22.18 9.55
N LYS A 106 7.92 -21.33 10.57
CA LYS A 106 7.00 -21.56 11.68
C LYS A 106 5.73 -20.70 11.62
N VAL A 107 5.88 -19.47 11.11
CA VAL A 107 4.78 -18.49 11.02
C VAL A 107 4.88 -17.82 9.65
N TYR A 108 3.90 -18.07 8.80
CA TYR A 108 3.87 -17.54 7.43
C TYR A 108 3.97 -16.02 7.39
N GLU A 109 3.17 -15.31 8.17
CA GLU A 109 3.19 -13.84 8.28
C GLU A 109 3.45 -13.42 9.72
N SER A 110 4.70 -13.08 10.05
CA SER A 110 5.04 -12.58 11.37
C SER A 110 4.80 -11.07 11.48
N LYS A 111 4.01 -10.67 12.50
CA LYS A 111 3.70 -9.26 12.80
C LYS A 111 4.55 -8.79 13.98
N ILE A 112 5.72 -8.27 13.67
CA ILE A 112 6.67 -7.76 14.68
C ILE A 112 6.44 -6.27 14.84
N VAL A 113 6.33 -5.81 16.08
CA VAL A 113 6.11 -4.41 16.43
C VAL A 113 7.27 -3.89 17.26
N TYR A 114 7.80 -2.75 16.87
CA TYR A 114 8.86 -2.04 17.56
C TYR A 114 8.44 -0.62 17.91
N ARG A 115 8.76 -0.15 19.11
CA ARG A 115 8.64 1.26 19.49
C ARG A 115 10.00 1.92 19.42
N THR A 116 10.12 2.94 18.57
CA THR A 116 11.37 3.66 18.39
C THR A 116 11.82 4.32 19.70
N LYS A 117 13.11 4.26 19.99
CA LYS A 117 13.67 4.87 21.21
C LYS A 117 13.56 6.38 21.16
N LYS A 118 13.85 6.96 19.98
CA LYS A 118 13.92 8.42 19.81
C LYS A 118 12.54 9.09 19.82
N TYR A 119 11.58 8.53 19.12
CA TYR A 119 10.29 9.19 18.89
C TYR A 119 9.10 8.49 19.55
N GLN A 120 9.31 7.29 20.10
CA GLN A 120 8.25 6.41 20.63
C GLN A 120 7.18 6.06 19.58
N ASP A 121 7.52 6.20 18.31
CA ASP A 121 6.65 5.81 17.21
C ASP A 121 6.56 4.29 17.08
N LYS A 122 5.38 3.83 16.70
CA LYS A 122 5.16 2.41 16.39
C LYS A 122 5.62 2.13 14.96
N VAL A 123 6.58 1.22 14.82
CA VAL A 123 6.99 0.63 13.54
C VAL A 123 6.64 -0.85 13.56
N ARG A 124 6.14 -1.38 12.44
CA ARG A 124 5.74 -2.78 12.36
C ARG A 124 6.10 -3.42 11.03
N THR A 125 6.32 -4.72 11.05
CA THR A 125 6.28 -5.53 9.82
C THR A 125 4.84 -5.67 9.34
N PHE A 126 4.67 -5.78 8.03
CA PHE A 126 3.34 -5.95 7.43
C PHE A 126 3.45 -6.71 6.11
N CYS A 127 2.44 -7.55 5.82
CA CYS A 127 2.33 -8.28 4.55
C CYS A 127 3.65 -8.97 4.18
N MET A 128 4.09 -9.93 5.02
CA MET A 128 5.30 -10.71 4.78
C MET A 128 5.01 -11.78 3.74
N ASN A 129 5.89 -11.87 2.75
CA ASN A 129 5.81 -12.81 1.64
C ASN A 129 7.10 -13.64 1.60
N PRO A 130 7.15 -14.80 2.28
CA PRO A 130 8.28 -15.72 2.21
C PRO A 130 8.45 -16.25 0.78
N LYS A 131 9.67 -16.15 0.25
CA LYS A 131 10.01 -16.54 -1.13
C LYS A 131 9.10 -15.89 -2.20
N GLY A 132 8.58 -14.70 -1.90
CA GLY A 132 7.70 -13.93 -2.78
C GLY A 132 8.46 -12.85 -3.56
N ALA A 133 7.73 -12.10 -4.38
CA ALA A 133 8.27 -11.00 -5.16
C ALA A 133 7.76 -9.65 -4.66
N VAL A 134 8.57 -8.62 -4.83
CA VAL A 134 8.16 -7.23 -4.70
C VAL A 134 7.43 -6.83 -5.98
N VAL A 135 6.31 -6.12 -5.85
CA VAL A 135 5.48 -5.68 -6.99
C VAL A 135 5.11 -4.21 -6.83
N SER A 136 4.81 -3.56 -7.94
CA SER A 136 4.23 -2.22 -7.94
C SER A 136 2.70 -2.28 -7.97
N GLU A 137 2.06 -1.34 -7.30
CA GLU A 137 0.60 -1.14 -7.29
C GLU A 137 0.30 0.28 -7.79
N ASN A 138 -0.55 0.40 -8.81
CA ASN A 138 -0.99 1.70 -9.32
C ASN A 138 -2.43 1.96 -8.89
N THR A 139 -2.65 3.04 -8.15
CA THR A 139 -3.98 3.50 -7.74
C THR A 139 -4.16 4.95 -8.19
N ASN A 140 -5.03 5.18 -9.17
CA ASN A 140 -5.33 6.52 -9.71
C ASN A 140 -4.06 7.27 -10.16
N GLY A 141 -3.14 6.58 -10.83
CA GLY A 141 -1.88 7.17 -11.33
C GLY A 141 -0.80 7.37 -10.27
N ILE A 142 -1.02 6.91 -9.05
CA ILE A 142 -0.01 6.90 -7.99
C ILE A 142 0.54 5.49 -7.85
N VAL A 143 1.83 5.33 -8.10
CA VAL A 143 2.52 4.04 -7.99
C VAL A 143 3.10 3.91 -6.58
N THR A 144 2.75 2.83 -5.90
CA THR A 144 3.31 2.42 -4.62
C THR A 144 3.87 1.01 -4.73
N VAL A 145 4.63 0.58 -3.73
CA VAL A 145 5.17 -0.77 -3.69
C VAL A 145 4.28 -1.68 -2.84
N ASN A 146 4.23 -2.96 -3.21
CA ASN A 146 3.56 -4.01 -2.46
C ASN A 146 4.35 -5.33 -2.60
N GLY A 147 3.88 -6.41 -2.01
CA GLY A 147 4.46 -7.74 -2.14
C GLY A 147 3.45 -8.75 -2.66
N HIS A 148 3.97 -9.78 -3.28
CA HIS A 148 3.19 -10.88 -3.82
C HIS A 148 3.78 -12.22 -3.40
N SER A 149 2.91 -13.14 -2.98
CA SER A 149 3.27 -14.53 -2.66
C SER A 149 2.89 -15.44 -3.80
N PHE A 150 3.65 -16.51 -3.97
CA PHE A 150 3.36 -17.54 -4.96
C PHE A 150 2.95 -18.85 -4.25
N GLU A 151 1.90 -19.48 -4.73
CA GLU A 151 1.54 -20.82 -4.32
C GLU A 151 2.42 -21.86 -5.03
N ASP A 152 2.65 -21.65 -6.33
CA ASP A 152 3.49 -22.51 -7.15
C ASP A 152 4.95 -22.44 -6.71
N GLU A 153 5.54 -23.56 -6.34
CA GLU A 153 6.95 -23.64 -5.91
C GLU A 153 7.91 -23.11 -6.99
N ASP A 154 7.63 -23.40 -8.26
CA ASP A 154 8.48 -22.98 -9.40
C ASP A 154 8.51 -21.45 -9.64
N LYS A 155 7.56 -20.71 -9.04
CA LYS A 155 7.50 -19.26 -9.12
C LYS A 155 8.10 -18.57 -7.91
N LYS A 156 8.41 -19.33 -6.87
CA LYS A 156 9.02 -18.78 -5.66
C LYS A 156 10.41 -18.25 -5.94
N THR A 157 10.73 -17.14 -5.27
CA THR A 157 12.02 -16.49 -5.39
C THR A 157 12.96 -16.91 -4.25
N ASP A 158 14.24 -16.55 -4.35
CA ASP A 158 15.22 -16.74 -3.27
C ASP A 158 15.11 -15.65 -2.18
N ASN A 159 14.15 -14.72 -2.30
CA ASN A 159 13.98 -13.59 -1.41
C ASN A 159 12.69 -13.68 -0.60
N THR A 160 12.75 -13.14 0.62
CA THR A 160 11.56 -12.80 1.42
C THR A 160 11.39 -11.29 1.40
N ASN A 161 10.16 -10.81 1.25
CA ASN A 161 9.87 -9.39 1.32
C ASN A 161 8.73 -9.09 2.31
N PHE A 162 8.78 -7.91 2.90
CA PHE A 162 7.76 -7.39 3.81
C PHE A 162 7.84 -5.88 3.92
N ALA A 163 6.74 -5.24 4.29
CA ALA A 163 6.74 -3.81 4.58
C ALA A 163 7.27 -3.52 5.98
N LEU A 164 8.00 -2.42 6.13
CA LEU A 164 8.24 -1.72 7.40
C LEU A 164 7.46 -0.42 7.39
N LEU A 165 6.43 -0.34 8.23
CA LEU A 165 5.47 0.76 8.26
C LEU A 165 5.53 1.50 9.58
N VAL A 166 5.66 2.83 9.50
CA VAL A 166 5.56 3.75 10.63
C VAL A 166 4.16 4.31 10.68
N SER A 167 3.44 4.05 11.77
CA SER A 167 2.08 4.55 11.97
C SER A 167 2.09 6.01 12.40
N LYS A 168 1.36 6.86 11.68
CA LYS A 168 1.18 8.27 12.00
C LYS A 168 -0.29 8.60 12.25
N HIS A 169 -0.52 9.30 13.34
CA HIS A 169 -1.78 9.94 13.65
C HIS A 169 -1.58 11.43 13.60
N PHE A 170 -2.50 12.13 12.99
CA PHE A 170 -2.51 13.57 12.96
C PHE A 170 -3.65 14.08 13.85
N SER A 171 -3.33 15.10 14.64
CA SER A 171 -4.31 15.87 15.42
C SER A 171 -4.69 17.14 14.68
N GLU A 172 -5.78 17.78 15.10
CA GLU A 172 -6.16 19.08 14.59
C GLU A 172 -4.96 20.05 14.50
N PRO A 173 -4.84 20.87 13.45
CA PRO A 173 -5.83 21.08 12.38
C PRO A 173 -5.71 20.11 11.20
N PHE A 174 -4.81 19.12 11.25
CA PHE A 174 -4.58 18.18 10.17
C PHE A 174 -5.67 17.10 10.12
N LYS A 175 -6.48 17.10 9.06
CA LYS A 175 -7.56 16.12 8.86
C LYS A 175 -7.38 15.21 7.65
N ASP A 176 -6.27 15.37 6.89
CA ASP A 176 -6.07 14.63 5.64
C ASP A 176 -4.84 13.72 5.69
N SER A 177 -4.93 12.65 6.48
CA SER A 177 -3.89 11.62 6.57
C SER A 177 -3.65 10.94 5.22
N ASN A 178 -4.71 10.73 4.43
CA ASN A 178 -4.63 10.10 3.12
C ASN A 178 -3.86 10.99 2.15
N GLY A 179 -4.20 12.29 2.07
CA GLY A 179 -3.48 13.26 1.24
C GLY A 179 -2.01 13.39 1.63
N TYR A 180 -1.67 13.30 2.91
CA TYR A 180 -0.28 13.27 3.35
C TYR A 180 0.48 12.06 2.78
N GLY A 181 -0.10 10.86 2.91
CA GLY A 181 0.49 9.65 2.36
C GLY A 181 0.59 9.67 0.82
N GLU A 182 -0.45 10.17 0.14
CA GLU A 182 -0.43 10.37 -1.31
C GLU A 182 0.68 11.34 -1.75
N SER A 183 0.89 12.43 -1.00
CA SER A 183 1.92 13.42 -1.33
C SER A 183 3.32 12.81 -1.30
N ILE A 184 3.61 11.95 -0.32
CA ILE A 184 4.89 11.24 -0.22
C ILE A 184 5.03 10.25 -1.38
N ALA A 185 3.97 9.52 -1.73
CA ALA A 185 4.00 8.59 -2.87
C ALA A 185 4.21 9.33 -4.20
N ARG A 186 3.57 10.48 -4.41
CA ARG A 186 3.77 11.33 -5.59
C ARG A 186 5.20 11.86 -5.67
N LEU A 187 5.78 12.25 -4.53
CA LEU A 187 7.19 12.69 -4.49
C LEU A 187 8.13 11.55 -4.90
N SER A 188 7.88 10.32 -4.43
CA SER A 188 8.63 9.14 -4.87
C SER A 188 8.51 8.91 -6.37
N ASN A 189 7.29 9.00 -6.91
CA ASN A 189 7.05 8.80 -8.34
C ASN A 189 7.74 9.88 -9.19
N MET A 190 7.76 11.11 -8.73
CA MET A 190 8.45 12.21 -9.42
C MET A 190 9.96 11.99 -9.51
N LEU A 191 10.58 11.42 -8.46
CA LEU A 191 12.02 11.19 -8.41
C LEU A 191 12.45 9.86 -9.04
N GLY A 192 11.57 8.86 -9.09
CA GLY A 192 11.89 7.49 -9.53
C GLY A 192 11.11 6.99 -10.74
N GLU A 193 10.27 7.84 -11.37
CA GLU A 193 9.32 7.41 -12.41
C GLU A 193 8.48 6.19 -11.99
N GLY A 194 8.17 6.11 -10.67
CA GLY A 194 7.47 5.00 -10.03
C GLY A 194 8.10 4.64 -8.70
N VAL A 195 8.61 3.41 -8.58
CA VAL A 195 9.23 2.91 -7.34
C VAL A 195 10.72 3.19 -7.33
N ILE A 196 11.22 3.73 -6.23
CA ILE A 196 12.65 3.88 -5.93
C ILE A 196 13.14 2.66 -5.17
N VAL A 197 14.33 2.16 -5.50
CA VAL A 197 15.05 1.14 -4.72
C VAL A 197 16.38 1.69 -4.20
N GLN A 198 16.68 1.39 -2.94
CA GLN A 198 17.96 1.76 -2.32
C GLN A 198 18.50 0.61 -1.47
N ARG A 199 19.80 0.34 -1.57
CA ARG A 199 20.49 -0.58 -0.67
C ARG A 199 20.58 0.06 0.72
N PHE A 200 20.38 -0.73 1.76
CA PHE A 200 20.45 -0.24 3.15
C PHE A 200 21.81 0.36 3.46
N GLY A 201 22.92 -0.26 3.05
CA GLY A 201 24.25 0.29 3.26
C GLY A 201 24.51 1.62 2.55
N ASP A 202 23.85 1.89 1.43
CA ASP A 202 23.92 3.21 0.77
C ASP A 202 23.12 4.25 1.55
N LEU A 203 21.94 3.88 2.06
CA LEU A 203 21.13 4.75 2.93
C LEU A 203 21.87 5.14 4.20
N GLU A 204 22.52 4.18 4.88
CA GLU A 204 23.36 4.44 6.07
C GLU A 204 24.46 5.45 5.81
N ARG A 205 25.08 5.38 4.63
CA ARG A 205 26.17 6.28 4.21
C ARG A 205 25.65 7.61 3.66
N GLY A 206 24.34 7.85 3.69
CA GLY A 206 23.72 9.08 3.22
C GLY A 206 23.92 9.33 1.71
N ARG A 207 23.90 8.28 0.91
CA ARG A 207 24.09 8.36 -0.54
C ARG A 207 23.06 7.55 -1.30
N ARG A 208 22.73 7.97 -2.51
CA ARG A 208 21.84 7.23 -3.40
C ARG A 208 22.47 5.88 -3.82
N SER A 209 21.66 4.87 -4.06
CA SER A 209 22.08 3.70 -4.84
C SER A 209 22.19 4.05 -6.33
N THR A 210 23.07 3.35 -7.03
CA THR A 210 23.27 3.47 -8.47
C THR A 210 23.09 2.12 -9.13
N VAL A 211 22.95 2.09 -10.46
CA VAL A 211 22.80 0.85 -11.23
C VAL A 211 23.99 -0.09 -10.98
N GLU A 212 25.21 0.46 -10.96
CA GLU A 212 26.43 -0.32 -10.74
C GLU A 212 26.43 -0.98 -9.37
N ARG A 213 26.07 -0.22 -8.29
CA ARG A 213 26.00 -0.78 -6.93
C ARG A 213 24.88 -1.80 -6.79
N MET A 214 23.77 -1.63 -7.52
CA MET A 214 22.69 -2.63 -7.53
C MET A 214 23.14 -3.93 -8.21
N GLN A 215 23.96 -3.86 -9.25
CA GLN A 215 24.53 -5.04 -9.92
C GLN A 215 25.51 -5.82 -9.04
N GLU A 216 26.19 -5.14 -8.11
CA GLU A 216 27.10 -5.75 -7.13
C GLU A 216 26.37 -6.32 -5.90
N SER A 217 25.06 -6.05 -5.77
CA SER A 217 24.24 -6.50 -4.62
C SER A 217 24.09 -8.02 -4.61
N ARG A 218 24.26 -8.64 -3.44
CA ARG A 218 23.99 -10.07 -3.22
C ARG A 218 22.49 -10.38 -3.24
N THR A 219 21.65 -9.41 -2.83
CA THR A 219 20.20 -9.53 -2.95
C THR A 219 19.80 -9.10 -4.36
N VAL A 220 19.34 -10.05 -5.15
CA VAL A 220 18.88 -9.78 -6.53
C VAL A 220 17.46 -9.22 -6.46
N PRO A 221 17.22 -7.98 -6.96
CA PRO A 221 15.89 -7.37 -6.93
C PRO A 221 14.85 -8.19 -7.70
N THR A 222 13.70 -8.45 -7.13
CA THR A 222 12.57 -9.09 -7.83
C THR A 222 11.69 -8.08 -8.58
N LEU A 223 11.74 -6.80 -8.20
CA LEU A 223 11.11 -5.69 -8.92
C LEU A 223 12.16 -4.82 -9.60
N LYS A 224 11.99 -4.59 -10.90
CA LYS A 224 12.75 -3.55 -11.60
C LYS A 224 12.28 -2.18 -11.14
N ALA A 225 13.11 -1.49 -10.35
CA ALA A 225 12.83 -0.18 -9.80
C ALA A 225 14.02 0.77 -10.06
N THR A 226 13.82 2.07 -9.90
CA THR A 226 14.85 3.08 -10.12
C THR A 226 15.78 3.17 -8.92
N PRO A 227 17.10 2.90 -9.06
CA PRO A 227 18.06 3.14 -7.99
C PRO A 227 18.09 4.61 -7.57
N GLY A 228 17.87 4.89 -6.29
CA GLY A 228 17.71 6.27 -5.83
C GLY A 228 18.07 6.48 -4.37
N ASP A 229 17.52 7.55 -3.80
CA ASP A 229 17.73 7.98 -2.42
C ASP A 229 16.38 8.22 -1.73
N LEU A 230 16.03 7.33 -0.80
CA LEU A 230 14.80 7.40 -0.03
C LEU A 230 14.79 8.55 0.99
N SER A 231 15.96 9.09 1.32
CA SER A 231 16.05 10.26 2.21
C SER A 231 15.49 11.54 1.60
N LEU A 232 15.40 11.59 0.27
CA LEU A 232 14.76 12.69 -0.45
C LEU A 232 13.22 12.59 -0.49
N VAL A 233 12.68 11.44 -0.12
CA VAL A 233 11.24 11.13 -0.19
C VAL A 233 10.62 11.03 1.19
N LEU A 234 11.22 10.20 2.05
CA LEU A 234 10.65 9.91 3.36
C LEU A 234 11.02 11.01 4.37
N PRO A 235 10.03 11.55 5.11
CA PRO A 235 10.32 12.43 6.24
C PRO A 235 11.30 11.80 7.21
N LYS A 236 12.26 12.60 7.69
CA LYS A 236 13.33 12.13 8.57
C LYS A 236 12.84 11.25 9.72
N ARG A 237 11.74 11.61 10.37
CA ARG A 237 11.20 10.85 11.50
C ARG A 237 10.73 9.44 11.10
N ILE A 238 10.19 9.30 9.89
CA ILE A 238 9.78 8.00 9.33
C ILE A 238 11.03 7.18 9.00
N LEU A 239 11.98 7.79 8.33
CA LEU A 239 13.24 7.14 7.94
C LEU A 239 14.03 6.65 9.14
N ASP A 240 14.23 7.51 10.16
CA ASP A 240 14.89 7.14 11.43
C ASP A 240 14.18 5.94 12.08
N GLY A 241 12.84 5.92 12.08
CA GLY A 241 12.07 4.82 12.65
C GLY A 241 12.25 3.50 11.91
N ILE A 242 12.32 3.56 10.57
CA ILE A 242 12.60 2.38 9.73
C ILE A 242 14.01 1.85 10.02
N MET A 243 15.01 2.71 10.07
CA MET A 243 16.39 2.32 10.37
C MET A 243 16.51 1.68 11.76
N GLU A 244 15.91 2.29 12.79
CA GLU A 244 15.88 1.70 14.14
C GLU A 244 15.23 0.30 14.14
N MET A 245 14.15 0.11 13.37
CA MET A 245 13.47 -1.19 13.25
C MET A 245 14.35 -2.22 12.54
N ILE A 246 15.08 -1.84 11.48
CA ILE A 246 16.02 -2.73 10.77
C ILE A 246 17.08 -3.26 11.73
N TYR A 247 17.70 -2.39 12.52
CA TYR A 247 18.68 -2.80 13.55
C TYR A 247 18.06 -3.64 14.67
N ALA A 248 16.81 -3.38 15.02
CA ALA A 248 16.13 -4.21 16.02
C ALA A 248 15.81 -5.61 15.47
N LEU A 249 15.42 -5.71 14.21
CA LEU A 249 15.19 -6.98 13.53
C LEU A 249 16.47 -7.77 13.33
N ASP A 250 17.59 -7.12 13.07
CA ASP A 250 18.90 -7.78 12.91
C ASP A 250 19.32 -8.60 14.14
N LYS A 251 18.83 -8.23 15.33
CA LYS A 251 19.10 -8.98 16.57
C LYS A 251 18.39 -10.33 16.64
N ILE A 252 17.26 -10.47 15.95
CA ILE A 252 16.44 -11.68 15.92
C ILE A 252 16.57 -12.42 14.59
N ALA A 253 16.99 -11.74 13.55
CA ALA A 253 17.25 -12.26 12.21
C ALA A 253 18.55 -11.66 11.67
N PRO A 254 19.73 -12.19 12.10
CA PRO A 254 21.03 -11.68 11.68
C PRO A 254 21.17 -11.65 10.15
N GLY A 255 21.62 -10.52 9.63
CA GLY A 255 21.67 -10.25 8.20
C GLY A 255 20.59 -9.31 7.69
N MET A 256 19.62 -8.92 8.56
CA MET A 256 18.61 -7.93 8.24
C MET A 256 19.21 -6.53 7.99
N ALA A 257 20.22 -6.13 8.77
CA ALA A 257 20.95 -4.87 8.60
C ALA A 257 22.18 -5.00 7.68
N ASN A 258 22.12 -5.88 6.70
CA ASN A 258 23.20 -6.04 5.71
C ASN A 258 23.15 -4.89 4.70
N ASP A 259 24.33 -4.51 4.18
CA ASP A 259 24.47 -3.49 3.12
C ASP A 259 23.56 -3.76 1.91
N ASP A 260 23.34 -5.04 1.58
CA ASP A 260 22.59 -5.51 0.43
C ASP A 260 21.10 -5.76 0.72
N THR A 261 20.62 -5.42 1.91
CA THR A 261 19.17 -5.34 2.17
C THR A 261 18.56 -4.26 1.29
N LEU A 262 17.54 -4.61 0.49
CA LEU A 262 16.91 -3.68 -0.45
C LEU A 262 15.69 -3.03 0.20
N LEU A 263 15.56 -1.73 0.00
CA LEU A 263 14.46 -0.90 0.47
C LEU A 263 13.78 -0.27 -0.73
N TYR A 264 12.50 -0.56 -0.92
CA TYR A 264 11.70 0.01 -2.00
C TYR A 264 10.74 1.07 -1.43
N GLY A 265 10.70 2.21 -2.03
CA GLY A 265 9.85 3.32 -1.61
C GLY A 265 8.86 3.77 -2.68
N VAL A 266 7.65 4.08 -2.27
CA VAL A 266 7.17 4.02 -0.88
C VAL A 266 6.02 3.02 -0.78
N GLU A 267 5.84 2.45 0.41
CA GLU A 267 4.62 1.73 0.74
C GLU A 267 3.74 2.61 1.64
N VAL A 268 2.48 2.79 1.26
CA VAL A 268 1.51 3.58 2.02
C VAL A 268 0.26 2.75 2.22
N LYS A 269 -0.23 2.71 3.45
CA LYS A 269 -1.50 2.05 3.78
C LYS A 269 -2.44 3.07 4.42
N PHE A 270 -3.58 3.25 3.78
CA PHE A 270 -4.68 4.06 4.26
C PHE A 270 -5.69 3.18 5.00
N TYR A 271 -6.39 3.79 5.94
CA TYR A 271 -7.48 3.16 6.68
C TYR A 271 -8.70 4.06 6.56
N ASN A 272 -9.76 3.53 5.98
CA ASN A 272 -11.06 4.18 5.86
C ASN A 272 -11.94 3.84 7.05
#